data_5b1b23e5b36100c2ec00ccc8924644e1
#
_entry.id   5b1b23e5b36100c2ec00ccc8924644e1
#
_cell.length_a   1.000
_cell.length_b   1.000
_cell.length_c   1.000
_cell.angle_alpha   90.00
_cell.angle_beta   90.00
_cell.angle_gamma   90.00
#
_symmetry.space_group_name_H-M   'P 1'
#
loop_
_entity.id
_entity.type
_entity.pdbx_description
1 polymer ?
#
loop_
_entity_poly.entity_id
_entity_poly.type
_entity_poly.pdbx_seq_one_letter_code
_entity_poly.pdbx_strand_id
1 'polypeptide(L)'
;MKILFLFVITIFLTSCNTKSSSYSTDLDNIFDSVFKIDEPGGAVLIAKDGKIIYEKGFGIEDINTKKTISTNTLFNVGSISKTFVAFGILQLAKENKLSLDDDIYKYFPDFKDSLLAKKIKIHHLLTHSSGLPDIRNVPGDSIFFLTAKDEENWAPVKKADSLEFEPGERYHYSNPAFNALALIIEKVSGLKWQGYIKKNIMEPAGMKTSTITDGPHPESGVSHGYLFDGKKYFEQDYGEEPTFAASGNGGVWSSVNELWKYEQAIQKNIFLDSTWIKRSRTIYNFSNWKDSVPAFIGLSWFLTKTNNENMIGHTGSQGGFRADYVWLPDKKIFYVILCNTPKPLVAIRSKVLAIALKDQ
;
A
#
# COMPACT_ATOMS: atom_id res chain seq x y z
N MET A 1 3.30 30.99 -73.10
CA MET A 1 3.28 31.73 -71.85
C MET A 1 3.06 30.72 -70.76
N LYS A 2 4.12 30.24 -70.09
CA LYS A 2 4.03 29.22 -68.99
C LYS A 2 4.08 29.99 -67.69
N ILE A 3 2.98 29.87 -66.88
CA ILE A 3 2.89 30.48 -65.54
C ILE A 3 3.45 29.48 -64.55
N LEU A 4 4.52 29.87 -63.85
CA LEU A 4 5.20 29.09 -62.81
C LEU A 4 4.54 29.44 -61.47
N PHE A 5 3.84 28.47 -60.87
CA PHE A 5 3.31 28.62 -59.49
C PHE A 5 4.40 28.28 -58.48
N LEU A 6 4.79 29.28 -57.72
CA LEU A 6 5.74 29.12 -56.61
C LEU A 6 4.95 28.70 -55.36
N PHE A 7 5.15 27.46 -54.91
CA PHE A 7 4.59 26.99 -53.61
C PHE A 7 5.54 27.43 -52.48
N VAL A 8 5.10 28.36 -51.67
CA VAL A 8 5.81 28.70 -50.43
C VAL A 8 5.38 27.72 -49.33
N ILE A 9 6.30 26.81 -48.99
CA ILE A 9 6.10 25.90 -47.83
C ILE A 9 6.50 26.68 -46.57
N THR A 10 5.51 27.08 -45.78
CA THR A 10 5.74 27.63 -44.45
C THR A 10 5.97 26.50 -43.46
N ILE A 11 7.23 26.30 -43.07
CA ILE A 11 7.62 25.34 -42.03
C ILE A 11 7.24 25.97 -40.66
N PHE A 12 6.17 25.47 -40.04
CA PHE A 12 5.89 25.75 -38.64
C PHE A 12 6.87 24.93 -37.77
N LEU A 13 7.92 25.57 -37.30
CA LEU A 13 8.74 25.04 -36.21
C LEU A 13 7.92 25.12 -34.94
N THR A 14 7.27 24.00 -34.57
CA THR A 14 6.69 23.85 -33.26
C THR A 14 7.83 23.79 -32.22
N SER A 15 7.93 24.85 -31.44
CA SER A 15 8.79 24.89 -30.25
C SER A 15 8.41 23.77 -29.30
N CYS A 16 9.21 22.70 -29.30
CA CYS A 16 9.01 21.57 -28.41
C CYS A 16 9.66 21.87 -27.06
N ASN A 17 8.88 22.19 -26.09
CA ASN A 17 8.98 21.95 -24.64
C ASN A 17 10.37 21.93 -23.96
N THR A 18 10.92 23.09 -23.67
CA THR A 18 12.04 23.28 -22.71
C THR A 18 11.63 23.08 -21.24
N LYS A 19 10.34 23.16 -20.89
CA LYS A 19 9.83 22.97 -19.52
C LYS A 19 9.86 21.51 -19.04
N SER A 20 9.68 20.53 -19.91
CA SER A 20 9.71 19.10 -19.55
C SER A 20 11.11 18.65 -19.07
N SER A 21 12.19 19.21 -19.62
CA SER A 21 13.57 18.85 -19.25
C SER A 21 13.97 19.35 -17.86
N SER A 22 13.48 20.53 -17.43
CA SER A 22 13.80 21.10 -16.11
C SER A 22 13.16 20.31 -14.98
N TYR A 23 11.88 19.93 -15.14
CA TYR A 23 11.12 19.18 -14.14
C TYR A 23 11.74 17.80 -13.82
N SER A 24 12.09 17.04 -14.85
CA SER A 24 12.74 15.73 -14.72
C SER A 24 14.11 15.86 -14.04
N THR A 25 14.89 16.88 -14.39
CA THR A 25 16.19 17.14 -13.79
C THR A 25 16.09 17.47 -12.29
N ASP A 26 15.10 18.27 -11.89
CA ASP A 26 14.88 18.60 -10.48
C ASP A 26 14.53 17.36 -9.64
N LEU A 27 13.73 16.45 -10.19
CA LEU A 27 13.39 15.17 -9.55
C LEU A 27 14.60 14.23 -9.52
N ASP A 28 15.34 14.12 -10.61
CA ASP A 28 16.58 13.34 -10.66
C ASP A 28 17.56 13.79 -9.56
N ASN A 29 17.77 15.09 -9.40
CA ASN A 29 18.64 15.64 -8.36
C ASN A 29 18.22 15.22 -6.93
N ILE A 30 16.90 15.17 -6.67
CA ILE A 30 16.40 14.68 -5.38
C ILE A 30 16.76 13.20 -5.21
N PHE A 31 16.41 12.36 -6.18
CA PHE A 31 16.57 10.91 -6.05
C PHE A 31 18.02 10.46 -6.11
N ASP A 32 18.87 11.07 -6.92
CA ASP A 32 20.32 10.80 -6.99
C ASP A 32 21.03 11.17 -5.69
N SER A 33 20.47 12.12 -4.91
CA SER A 33 20.98 12.43 -3.56
C SER A 33 20.63 11.32 -2.53
N VAL A 34 19.59 10.53 -2.78
CA VAL A 34 19.06 9.50 -1.88
C VAL A 34 19.54 8.11 -2.25
N PHE A 35 19.59 7.80 -3.54
CA PHE A 35 19.94 6.48 -4.06
C PHE A 35 21.30 6.50 -4.74
N LYS A 36 22.08 5.44 -4.52
CA LYS A 36 23.38 5.23 -5.19
C LYS A 36 23.24 4.09 -6.19
N ILE A 37 24.02 4.16 -7.26
CA ILE A 37 23.87 3.25 -8.39
C ILE A 37 24.15 1.77 -8.03
N ASP A 38 25.12 1.54 -7.11
CA ASP A 38 25.59 0.21 -6.74
C ASP A 38 25.06 -0.27 -5.37
N GLU A 39 24.07 0.44 -4.81
CA GLU A 39 23.46 0.13 -3.52
C GLU A 39 21.97 -0.23 -3.67
N PRO A 40 21.40 -0.93 -2.67
CA PRO A 40 19.95 -1.10 -2.59
C PRO A 40 19.24 0.26 -2.71
N GLY A 41 18.16 0.27 -3.48
CA GLY A 41 17.54 1.53 -3.90
C GLY A 41 16.02 1.51 -3.88
N GLY A 42 15.41 1.94 -4.98
CA GLY A 42 13.95 1.97 -5.09
C GLY A 42 13.46 2.38 -6.46
N ALA A 43 12.15 2.31 -6.64
CA ALA A 43 11.47 2.78 -7.83
C ALA A 43 10.45 3.86 -7.44
N VAL A 44 10.26 4.82 -8.34
CA VAL A 44 9.34 5.97 -8.14
C VAL A 44 8.46 6.11 -9.35
N LEU A 45 7.20 6.48 -9.13
CA LEU A 45 6.28 6.92 -10.18
C LEU A 45 5.46 8.11 -9.68
N ILE A 46 5.36 9.13 -10.53
CA ILE A 46 4.51 10.30 -10.33
C ILE A 46 3.60 10.44 -11.54
N ALA A 47 2.30 10.55 -11.29
CA ALA A 47 1.33 10.83 -12.33
C ALA A 47 0.51 12.07 -11.98
N LYS A 48 0.14 12.87 -12.98
CA LYS A 48 -0.72 14.06 -12.84
C LYS A 48 -1.78 14.02 -13.94
N ASP A 49 -3.03 14.31 -13.61
CA ASP A 49 -4.15 14.31 -14.56
C ASP A 49 -4.26 13.02 -15.39
N GLY A 50 -3.99 11.87 -14.75
CA GLY A 50 -4.07 10.55 -15.37
C GLY A 50 -2.89 10.16 -16.25
N LYS A 51 -1.84 10.98 -16.34
CA LYS A 51 -0.63 10.74 -17.14
C LYS A 51 0.59 10.62 -16.25
N ILE A 52 1.46 9.65 -16.54
CA ILE A 52 2.76 9.54 -15.88
C ILE A 52 3.60 10.75 -16.35
N ILE A 53 4.12 11.50 -15.38
CA ILE A 53 5.00 12.66 -15.60
C ILE A 53 6.44 12.39 -15.20
N TYR A 54 6.64 11.35 -14.37
CA TYR A 54 7.96 10.86 -13.99
C TYR A 54 7.89 9.41 -13.54
N GLU A 55 8.80 8.56 -14.03
CA GLU A 55 9.00 7.20 -13.51
C GLU A 55 10.45 6.78 -13.69
N LYS A 56 11.05 6.18 -12.64
CA LYS A 56 12.45 5.74 -12.70
C LYS A 56 12.77 4.71 -11.61
N GLY A 57 13.64 3.75 -11.94
CA GLY A 57 14.30 2.86 -10.99
C GLY A 57 15.68 3.36 -10.64
N PHE A 58 16.12 3.13 -9.39
CA PHE A 58 17.41 3.57 -8.84
C PHE A 58 18.04 2.43 -8.05
N GLY A 59 19.35 2.27 -8.18
CA GLY A 59 20.10 1.27 -7.44
C GLY A 59 19.87 -0.15 -7.93
N ILE A 60 20.13 -1.11 -7.05
CA ILE A 60 20.11 -2.55 -7.36
C ILE A 60 19.02 -3.29 -6.58
N GLU A 61 18.38 -4.27 -7.24
CA GLU A 61 17.35 -5.12 -6.62
C GLU A 61 17.96 -6.26 -5.80
N ASP A 62 19.19 -6.67 -6.11
CA ASP A 62 19.93 -7.73 -5.45
C ASP A 62 21.42 -7.39 -5.42
N ILE A 63 22.01 -7.41 -4.20
CA ILE A 63 23.43 -7.08 -3.97
C ILE A 63 24.38 -8.15 -4.54
N ASN A 64 23.93 -9.38 -4.75
CA ASN A 64 24.74 -10.47 -5.25
C ASN A 64 24.84 -10.44 -6.78
N THR A 65 23.71 -10.30 -7.46
CA THR A 65 23.65 -10.28 -8.93
C THR A 65 23.91 -8.92 -9.53
N LYS A 66 23.81 -7.83 -8.72
CA LYS A 66 23.92 -6.44 -9.16
C LYS A 66 22.87 -6.02 -10.20
N LYS A 67 21.76 -6.76 -10.26
CA LYS A 67 20.66 -6.42 -11.17
C LYS A 67 20.02 -5.12 -10.75
N THR A 68 19.82 -4.21 -11.71
CA THR A 68 19.30 -2.87 -11.48
C THR A 68 17.78 -2.88 -11.27
N ILE A 69 17.29 -2.02 -10.40
CA ILE A 69 15.87 -1.78 -10.19
C ILE A 69 15.27 -1.08 -11.43
N SER A 70 14.09 -1.56 -11.83
CA SER A 70 13.23 -0.94 -12.83
C SER A 70 11.88 -0.55 -12.22
N THR A 71 11.07 0.21 -12.96
CA THR A 71 9.70 0.56 -12.56
C THR A 71 8.74 -0.64 -12.52
N ASN A 72 9.17 -1.80 -13.04
CA ASN A 72 8.44 -3.06 -13.00
C ASN A 72 8.98 -4.05 -11.95
N THR A 73 10.08 -3.72 -11.27
CA THR A 73 10.62 -4.55 -10.19
C THR A 73 9.59 -4.65 -9.07
N LEU A 74 9.33 -5.87 -8.58
CA LEU A 74 8.41 -6.13 -7.48
C LEU A 74 9.09 -5.91 -6.14
N PHE A 75 8.38 -5.22 -5.25
CA PHE A 75 8.76 -5.01 -3.87
C PHE A 75 7.66 -5.54 -2.96
N ASN A 76 8.00 -6.00 -1.77
CA ASN A 76 7.00 -6.19 -0.73
C ASN A 76 6.48 -4.81 -0.31
N VAL A 77 5.21 -4.56 -0.54
CA VAL A 77 4.62 -3.24 -0.26
C VAL A 77 4.22 -3.06 1.20
N GLY A 78 4.52 -4.05 2.05
CA GLY A 78 4.22 -4.01 3.48
C GLY A 78 2.75 -3.71 3.74
N SER A 79 2.50 -2.76 4.62
CA SER A 79 1.15 -2.41 5.07
C SER A 79 0.24 -1.77 4.02
N ILE A 80 0.72 -1.40 2.83
CA ILE A 80 -0.17 -1.04 1.72
C ILE A 80 -1.08 -2.22 1.36
N SER A 81 -0.67 -3.47 1.65
CA SER A 81 -1.48 -4.69 1.52
C SER A 81 -2.85 -4.57 2.20
N LYS A 82 -2.93 -3.82 3.29
CA LYS A 82 -4.17 -3.60 4.04
C LYS A 82 -5.26 -2.95 3.19
N THR A 83 -4.89 -2.09 2.26
CA THR A 83 -5.86 -1.45 1.36
C THR A 83 -6.53 -2.45 0.42
N PHE A 84 -5.80 -3.47 -0.02
CA PHE A 84 -6.34 -4.56 -0.82
C PHE A 84 -7.33 -5.42 -0.02
N VAL A 85 -6.95 -5.79 1.21
CA VAL A 85 -7.84 -6.53 2.13
C VAL A 85 -9.10 -5.73 2.42
N ALA A 86 -8.97 -4.42 2.68
CA ALA A 86 -10.11 -3.55 2.90
C ALA A 86 -11.08 -3.57 1.70
N PHE A 87 -10.58 -3.43 0.48
CA PHE A 87 -11.43 -3.51 -0.70
C PHE A 87 -12.06 -4.88 -0.90
N GLY A 88 -11.39 -5.96 -0.54
CA GLY A 88 -11.99 -7.30 -0.51
C GLY A 88 -13.20 -7.39 0.43
N ILE A 89 -13.07 -6.85 1.65
CA ILE A 89 -14.19 -6.75 2.60
C ILE A 89 -15.32 -5.88 2.03
N LEU A 90 -15.00 -4.74 1.42
CA LEU A 90 -16.01 -3.84 0.88
C LEU A 90 -16.76 -4.44 -0.32
N GLN A 91 -16.12 -5.27 -1.13
CA GLN A 91 -16.83 -6.02 -2.16
C GLN A 91 -17.82 -7.02 -1.57
N LEU A 92 -17.42 -7.79 -0.56
CA LEU A 92 -18.32 -8.70 0.13
C LEU A 92 -19.48 -7.96 0.81
N ALA A 93 -19.22 -6.77 1.36
CA ALA A 93 -20.26 -5.92 1.93
C ALA A 93 -21.23 -5.39 0.87
N LYS A 94 -20.73 -4.94 -0.28
CA LYS A 94 -21.54 -4.53 -1.43
C LYS A 94 -22.43 -5.65 -1.94
N GLU A 95 -21.95 -6.88 -1.91
CA GLU A 95 -22.68 -8.08 -2.30
C GLU A 95 -23.66 -8.56 -1.21
N ASN A 96 -23.79 -7.84 -0.09
CA ASN A 96 -24.59 -8.22 1.08
C ASN A 96 -24.20 -9.58 1.71
N LYS A 97 -22.98 -10.04 1.51
CA LYS A 97 -22.46 -11.27 2.12
C LYS A 97 -22.00 -11.06 3.56
N LEU A 98 -21.69 -9.84 3.92
CA LEU A 98 -21.40 -9.38 5.27
C LEU A 98 -21.89 -7.94 5.47
N SER A 99 -21.97 -7.49 6.73
CA SER A 99 -22.18 -6.08 7.08
C SER A 99 -20.93 -5.53 7.76
N LEU A 100 -20.60 -4.26 7.52
CA LEU A 100 -19.52 -3.61 8.26
C LEU A 100 -19.87 -3.46 9.77
N ASP A 101 -21.14 -3.62 10.13
CA ASP A 101 -21.63 -3.61 11.51
C ASP A 101 -21.72 -5.02 12.12
N ASP A 102 -21.39 -6.07 11.36
CA ASP A 102 -21.23 -7.41 11.94
C ASP A 102 -20.11 -7.40 12.97
N ASP A 103 -20.37 -8.07 14.11
CA ASP A 103 -19.33 -8.30 15.10
C ASP A 103 -18.42 -9.48 14.71
N ILE A 104 -17.20 -9.44 15.24
CA ILE A 104 -16.22 -10.48 14.92
C ILE A 104 -16.59 -11.85 15.51
N TYR A 105 -17.43 -11.92 16.55
CA TYR A 105 -17.91 -13.18 17.11
C TYR A 105 -18.68 -14.03 16.08
N LYS A 106 -19.37 -13.38 15.15
CA LYS A 106 -20.05 -14.06 14.03
C LYS A 106 -19.07 -14.92 13.20
N TYR A 107 -17.83 -14.48 13.07
CA TYR A 107 -16.79 -15.14 12.25
C TYR A 107 -15.81 -15.96 13.08
N PHE A 108 -15.64 -15.62 14.36
CA PHE A 108 -14.73 -16.27 15.30
C PHE A 108 -15.49 -16.65 16.59
N PRO A 109 -16.40 -17.63 16.52
CA PRO A 109 -17.20 -18.04 17.71
C PRO A 109 -16.34 -18.73 18.77
N ASP A 110 -15.11 -19.10 18.43
CA ASP A 110 -14.09 -19.66 19.33
C ASP A 110 -13.20 -18.59 19.98
N PHE A 111 -13.53 -17.31 19.87
CA PHE A 111 -12.86 -16.23 20.60
C PHE A 111 -13.11 -16.44 22.10
N LYS A 112 -12.05 -16.43 22.92
CA LYS A 112 -12.09 -16.80 24.35
C LYS A 112 -13.16 -16.04 25.13
N ASP A 113 -13.22 -14.72 24.94
CA ASP A 113 -14.28 -13.88 25.53
C ASP A 113 -15.27 -13.43 24.45
N SER A 114 -16.40 -14.10 24.39
CA SER A 114 -17.46 -13.79 23.42
C SER A 114 -18.06 -12.39 23.60
N LEU A 115 -18.03 -11.80 24.79
CA LEU A 115 -18.55 -10.46 25.04
C LEU A 115 -17.62 -9.41 24.46
N LEU A 116 -16.30 -9.61 24.55
CA LEU A 116 -15.32 -8.75 23.89
C LEU A 116 -15.47 -8.84 22.36
N ALA A 117 -15.55 -10.05 21.82
CA ALA A 117 -15.70 -10.25 20.37
C ALA A 117 -16.98 -9.62 19.82
N LYS A 118 -18.08 -9.62 20.55
CA LYS A 118 -19.36 -8.98 20.18
C LYS A 118 -19.29 -7.44 20.16
N LYS A 119 -18.37 -6.82 20.89
CA LYS A 119 -18.17 -5.37 20.86
C LYS A 119 -17.44 -4.90 19.59
N ILE A 120 -16.58 -5.74 19.03
CA ILE A 120 -15.72 -5.38 17.91
C ILE A 120 -16.47 -5.59 16.59
N LYS A 121 -16.66 -4.52 15.82
CA LYS A 121 -17.30 -4.56 14.50
C LYS A 121 -16.26 -4.56 13.38
N ILE A 122 -16.62 -5.04 12.18
CA ILE A 122 -15.73 -5.03 11.00
C ILE A 122 -15.20 -3.62 10.72
N HIS A 123 -16.03 -2.57 10.85
CA HIS A 123 -15.55 -1.21 10.64
C HIS A 123 -14.50 -0.77 11.70
N HIS A 124 -14.54 -1.29 12.93
CA HIS A 124 -13.48 -1.03 13.92
C HIS A 124 -12.13 -1.63 13.50
N LEU A 125 -12.15 -2.81 12.86
CA LEU A 125 -10.93 -3.43 12.31
C LEU A 125 -10.36 -2.59 11.16
N LEU A 126 -11.22 -2.17 10.20
CA LEU A 126 -10.85 -1.38 9.03
C LEU A 126 -10.29 0.01 9.37
N THR A 127 -10.64 0.55 10.53
CA THR A 127 -10.27 1.90 10.98
C THR A 127 -9.21 1.91 12.08
N HIS A 128 -8.62 0.75 12.40
CA HIS A 128 -7.65 0.63 13.50
C HIS A 128 -8.18 1.19 14.84
N SER A 129 -9.45 0.96 15.12
CA SER A 129 -10.12 1.41 16.35
C SER A 129 -10.76 0.27 17.14
N SER A 130 -10.29 -0.96 16.94
CA SER A 130 -10.88 -2.16 17.56
C SER A 130 -10.53 -2.38 19.03
N GLY A 131 -9.43 -1.78 19.50
CA GLY A 131 -8.89 -2.06 20.83
C GLY A 131 -8.26 -3.45 20.98
N LEU A 132 -8.14 -4.24 19.91
CA LEU A 132 -7.50 -5.55 19.94
C LEU A 132 -6.02 -5.42 20.29
N PRO A 133 -5.51 -6.13 21.33
CA PRO A 133 -4.10 -6.14 21.64
C PRO A 133 -3.30 -6.92 20.59
N ASP A 134 -2.05 -6.50 20.35
CA ASP A 134 -1.12 -7.31 19.55
C ASP A 134 -0.33 -8.25 20.46
N ILE A 135 -0.88 -9.41 20.76
CA ILE A 135 -0.30 -10.46 21.61
C ILE A 135 0.33 -11.60 20.82
N ARG A 136 0.81 -11.33 19.61
CA ARG A 136 1.51 -12.30 18.75
C ARG A 136 3.00 -12.44 19.12
N ASN A 137 3.42 -11.90 20.25
CA ASN A 137 4.74 -12.13 20.81
C ASN A 137 4.73 -13.49 21.55
N VAL A 138 5.19 -14.53 20.85
CA VAL A 138 5.21 -15.91 21.35
C VAL A 138 6.55 -16.18 22.02
N PRO A 139 6.58 -16.65 23.29
CA PRO A 139 7.82 -17.01 23.95
C PRO A 139 8.62 -18.06 23.16
N GLY A 140 9.90 -17.75 22.88
CA GLY A 140 10.79 -18.62 22.11
C GLY A 140 10.72 -18.45 20.59
N ASP A 141 9.81 -17.61 20.09
CA ASP A 141 9.69 -17.28 18.66
C ASP A 141 9.48 -15.77 18.48
N SER A 142 10.56 -15.02 18.44
CA SER A 142 10.54 -13.55 18.34
C SER A 142 10.07 -13.03 16.98
N ILE A 143 9.99 -13.90 15.98
CA ILE A 143 9.55 -13.55 14.61
C ILE A 143 8.19 -14.13 14.25
N PHE A 144 7.50 -14.82 15.19
CA PHE A 144 6.20 -15.43 14.97
C PHE A 144 5.20 -14.50 14.27
N PHE A 145 5.15 -13.24 14.67
CA PHE A 145 4.22 -12.25 14.08
C PHE A 145 4.51 -11.95 12.59
N LEU A 146 5.69 -12.31 12.09
CA LEU A 146 6.11 -12.15 10.69
C LEU A 146 5.96 -13.44 9.89
N THR A 147 6.15 -14.60 10.50
CA THR A 147 6.25 -15.90 9.81
C THR A 147 5.02 -16.78 9.96
N ALA A 148 4.23 -16.59 11.02
CA ALA A 148 3.00 -17.34 11.23
C ALA A 148 1.93 -16.98 10.19
N LYS A 149 1.21 -17.99 9.69
CA LYS A 149 0.27 -17.88 8.58
C LYS A 149 -1.18 -17.89 9.03
N ASP A 150 -2.02 -17.16 8.33
CA ASP A 150 -3.50 -17.24 8.44
C ASP A 150 -4.00 -17.41 9.89
N GLU A 151 -4.67 -18.53 10.21
CA GLU A 151 -5.22 -18.85 11.54
C GLU A 151 -4.14 -18.98 12.62
N GLU A 152 -2.95 -19.44 12.28
CA GLU A 152 -1.83 -19.52 13.23
C GLU A 152 -1.46 -18.13 13.76
N ASN A 153 -1.39 -17.14 12.89
CA ASN A 153 -1.12 -15.75 13.25
C ASN A 153 -2.25 -15.15 14.10
N TRP A 154 -3.50 -15.55 13.85
CA TRP A 154 -4.68 -15.09 14.58
C TRP A 154 -4.89 -15.81 15.92
N ALA A 155 -4.43 -17.05 16.07
CA ALA A 155 -4.69 -17.89 17.23
C ALA A 155 -4.31 -17.27 18.59
N PRO A 156 -3.17 -16.58 18.77
CA PRO A 156 -2.89 -15.88 20.02
C PRO A 156 -3.91 -14.78 20.31
N VAL A 157 -4.34 -14.00 19.30
CA VAL A 157 -5.25 -12.86 19.46
C VAL A 157 -6.63 -13.29 19.95
N LYS A 158 -7.11 -14.45 19.50
CA LYS A 158 -8.37 -15.04 20.01
C LYS A 158 -8.37 -15.34 21.51
N LYS A 159 -7.20 -15.41 22.13
CA LYS A 159 -7.04 -15.67 23.58
C LYS A 159 -7.05 -14.40 24.43
N ALA A 160 -7.25 -13.22 23.84
CA ALA A 160 -7.28 -11.96 24.56
C ALA A 160 -8.36 -11.95 25.66
N ASP A 161 -7.96 -11.52 26.86
CA ASP A 161 -8.83 -11.39 28.03
C ASP A 161 -9.36 -9.96 28.22
N SER A 162 -8.82 -8.99 27.49
CA SER A 162 -9.22 -7.59 27.55
C SER A 162 -8.92 -6.89 26.23
N LEU A 163 -9.59 -5.77 26.03
CA LEU A 163 -9.23 -4.80 24.98
C LEU A 163 -8.35 -3.70 25.58
N GLU A 164 -7.50 -3.09 24.80
CA GLU A 164 -6.68 -1.94 25.22
C GLU A 164 -7.53 -0.69 25.47
N PHE A 165 -8.69 -0.61 24.79
CA PHE A 165 -9.68 0.46 24.90
C PHE A 165 -11.01 0.00 24.27
N GLU A 166 -12.10 0.70 24.55
CA GLU A 166 -13.41 0.38 23.96
C GLU A 166 -13.41 0.64 22.45
N PRO A 167 -13.94 -0.30 21.63
CA PRO A 167 -13.98 -0.13 20.18
C PRO A 167 -14.61 1.20 19.75
N GLY A 168 -13.92 1.91 18.85
CA GLY A 168 -14.31 3.24 18.36
C GLY A 168 -13.84 4.40 19.24
N GLU A 169 -13.20 4.16 20.37
CA GLU A 169 -12.81 5.21 21.31
C GLU A 169 -11.58 6.01 20.84
N ARG A 170 -10.65 5.35 20.19
CA ARG A 170 -9.43 5.97 19.67
C ARG A 170 -8.80 5.18 18.55
N TYR A 171 -7.83 5.80 17.90
CA TYR A 171 -6.96 5.15 16.92
C TYR A 171 -5.81 4.43 17.62
N HIS A 172 -5.60 3.17 17.26
CA HIS A 172 -4.39 2.42 17.57
C HIS A 172 -4.11 1.43 16.45
N TYR A 173 -3.00 1.65 15.71
CA TYR A 173 -2.66 0.84 14.56
C TYR A 173 -2.59 -0.65 14.91
N SER A 174 -3.37 -1.48 14.24
CA SER A 174 -3.52 -2.89 14.57
C SER A 174 -3.24 -3.78 13.37
N ASN A 175 -2.16 -4.56 13.41
CA ASN A 175 -1.89 -5.63 12.45
C ASN A 175 -2.86 -6.80 12.65
N PRO A 176 -3.14 -7.27 13.89
CA PRO A 176 -4.13 -8.32 14.12
C PRO A 176 -5.50 -8.05 13.51
N ALA A 177 -5.94 -6.79 13.47
CA ALA A 177 -7.22 -6.43 12.86
C ALA A 177 -7.28 -6.83 11.37
N PHE A 178 -6.20 -6.66 10.62
CA PHE A 178 -6.15 -7.00 9.20
C PHE A 178 -5.91 -8.49 8.95
N ASN A 179 -5.29 -9.20 9.87
CA ASN A 179 -5.28 -10.65 9.86
C ASN A 179 -6.71 -11.20 10.04
N ALA A 180 -7.47 -10.68 11.00
CA ALA A 180 -8.89 -11.04 11.15
C ALA A 180 -9.69 -10.74 9.87
N LEU A 181 -9.51 -9.58 9.23
CA LEU A 181 -10.22 -9.22 8.00
C LEU A 181 -9.90 -10.17 6.85
N ALA A 182 -8.64 -10.59 6.69
CA ALA A 182 -8.23 -11.57 5.69
C ALA A 182 -8.93 -12.92 5.93
N LEU A 183 -8.97 -13.39 7.17
CA LEU A 183 -9.69 -14.62 7.54
C LEU A 183 -11.21 -14.49 7.36
N ILE A 184 -11.81 -13.32 7.60
CA ILE A 184 -13.22 -13.06 7.31
C ILE A 184 -13.49 -13.19 5.80
N ILE A 185 -12.59 -12.67 4.94
CA ILE A 185 -12.69 -12.88 3.49
C ILE A 185 -12.75 -14.38 3.17
N GLU A 186 -11.88 -15.20 3.75
CA GLU A 186 -11.88 -16.66 3.53
C GLU A 186 -13.20 -17.31 3.97
N LYS A 187 -13.64 -16.99 5.19
CA LYS A 187 -14.87 -17.57 5.76
C LYS A 187 -16.12 -17.22 4.96
N VAL A 188 -16.18 -16.01 4.42
CA VAL A 188 -17.36 -15.51 3.68
C VAL A 188 -17.33 -15.91 2.22
N SER A 189 -16.16 -15.91 1.58
CA SER A 189 -16.02 -16.19 0.15
C SER A 189 -15.80 -17.68 -0.16
N GLY A 190 -15.31 -18.46 0.79
CA GLY A 190 -14.87 -19.85 0.58
C GLY A 190 -13.54 -19.98 -0.17
N LEU A 191 -12.85 -18.87 -0.44
CA LEU A 191 -11.54 -18.83 -1.12
C LEU A 191 -10.48 -18.39 -0.14
N LYS A 192 -9.23 -18.84 -0.32
CA LYS A 192 -8.10 -18.22 0.34
C LYS A 192 -8.06 -16.73 0.03
N TRP A 193 -7.81 -15.87 1.04
CA TRP A 193 -7.87 -14.43 0.86
C TRP A 193 -6.92 -13.92 -0.23
N GLN A 194 -5.73 -14.54 -0.37
CA GLN A 194 -4.76 -14.23 -1.43
C GLN A 194 -5.38 -14.43 -2.83
N GLY A 195 -6.04 -15.57 -3.03
CA GLY A 195 -6.75 -15.89 -4.28
C GLY A 195 -7.95 -14.98 -4.52
N TYR A 196 -8.69 -14.64 -3.45
CA TYR A 196 -9.80 -13.71 -3.54
C TYR A 196 -9.35 -12.32 -4.00
N ILE A 197 -8.32 -11.75 -3.37
CA ILE A 197 -7.76 -10.43 -3.72
C ILE A 197 -7.20 -10.44 -5.14
N LYS A 198 -6.45 -11.48 -5.51
CA LYS A 198 -5.92 -11.60 -6.87
C LYS A 198 -7.04 -11.55 -7.91
N LYS A 199 -8.07 -12.39 -7.76
CA LYS A 199 -9.19 -12.53 -8.70
C LYS A 199 -10.07 -11.28 -8.76
N ASN A 200 -10.38 -10.67 -7.61
CA ASN A 200 -11.43 -9.66 -7.53
C ASN A 200 -10.91 -8.22 -7.50
N ILE A 201 -9.63 -8.01 -7.18
CA ILE A 201 -9.02 -6.69 -7.11
C ILE A 201 -7.89 -6.54 -8.14
N MET A 202 -6.87 -7.43 -8.11
CA MET A 202 -5.68 -7.26 -8.94
C MET A 202 -5.96 -7.49 -10.42
N GLU A 203 -6.61 -8.58 -10.78
CA GLU A 203 -6.93 -8.90 -12.17
C GLU A 203 -7.85 -7.84 -12.82
N PRO A 204 -8.97 -7.41 -12.20
CA PRO A 204 -9.78 -6.32 -12.74
C PRO A 204 -9.03 -5.00 -12.87
N ALA A 205 -8.09 -4.71 -11.95
CA ALA A 205 -7.23 -3.53 -12.03
C ALA A 205 -6.14 -3.62 -13.11
N GLY A 206 -5.97 -4.78 -13.76
CA GLY A 206 -4.91 -5.02 -14.74
C GLY A 206 -3.52 -5.19 -14.14
N MET A 207 -3.42 -5.55 -12.85
CA MET A 207 -2.18 -5.80 -12.12
C MET A 207 -1.67 -7.22 -12.41
N LYS A 208 -1.02 -7.39 -13.56
CA LYS A 208 -0.67 -8.72 -14.09
C LYS A 208 0.52 -9.36 -13.40
N THR A 209 1.43 -8.58 -12.84
CA THR A 209 2.66 -9.05 -12.20
C THR A 209 2.61 -9.01 -10.68
N SER A 210 1.69 -8.23 -10.10
CA SER A 210 1.47 -8.22 -8.65
C SER A 210 0.97 -9.57 -8.16
N THR A 211 1.46 -9.97 -7.00
CA THR A 211 1.12 -11.26 -6.40
C THR A 211 1.09 -11.17 -4.87
N ILE A 212 0.59 -12.23 -4.26
CA ILE A 212 0.65 -12.45 -2.81
C ILE A 212 1.24 -13.83 -2.62
N THR A 213 2.43 -13.89 -2.07
CA THR A 213 3.10 -15.15 -1.70
C THR A 213 2.97 -15.35 -0.20
N ASP A 214 2.81 -16.59 0.21
CA ASP A 214 2.74 -16.95 1.63
C ASP A 214 4.05 -17.61 2.04
N GLY A 215 5.09 -16.79 2.11
CA GLY A 215 6.44 -17.19 2.47
C GLY A 215 7.47 -16.85 1.40
N PRO A 216 7.72 -17.72 0.40
CA PRO A 216 8.81 -17.52 -0.53
C PRO A 216 8.65 -16.25 -1.37
N HIS A 217 9.78 -15.72 -1.83
CA HIS A 217 9.79 -14.65 -2.82
C HIS A 217 9.01 -15.02 -4.08
N PRO A 218 8.42 -14.07 -4.80
CA PRO A 218 7.93 -14.31 -6.16
C PRO A 218 9.03 -14.90 -7.04
N GLU A 219 8.66 -15.74 -8.01
CA GLU A 219 9.61 -16.51 -8.83
C GLU A 219 10.61 -15.66 -9.62
N SER A 220 10.23 -14.42 -10.00
CA SER A 220 11.09 -13.53 -10.79
C SER A 220 10.71 -12.06 -10.66
N GLY A 221 11.64 -11.19 -11.06
CA GLY A 221 11.41 -9.73 -11.12
C GLY A 221 11.24 -9.09 -9.75
N VAL A 222 11.74 -9.71 -8.71
CA VAL A 222 11.58 -9.30 -7.32
C VAL A 222 12.87 -8.68 -6.78
N SER A 223 12.72 -7.66 -5.96
CA SER A 223 13.79 -7.08 -5.16
C SER A 223 13.90 -7.77 -3.81
N HIS A 224 15.12 -7.92 -3.30
CA HIS A 224 15.39 -8.37 -1.94
C HIS A 224 15.48 -7.19 -0.97
N GLY A 225 15.06 -7.40 0.28
CA GLY A 225 15.04 -6.35 1.31
C GLY A 225 16.33 -6.27 2.11
N TYR A 226 16.89 -5.07 2.29
CA TYR A 226 18.18 -4.87 2.92
C TYR A 226 18.14 -3.88 4.08
N LEU A 227 18.92 -4.17 5.12
CA LEU A 227 19.31 -3.19 6.14
C LEU A 227 20.81 -2.85 6.03
N PHE A 228 21.19 -1.69 6.52
CA PHE A 228 22.58 -1.22 6.59
C PHE A 228 23.04 -1.15 8.06
N ASP A 229 24.11 -1.85 8.39
CA ASP A 229 24.65 -1.93 9.76
C ASP A 229 25.70 -0.84 10.07
N GLY A 230 25.86 0.12 9.16
CA GLY A 230 26.89 1.16 9.24
C GLY A 230 28.17 0.80 8.46
N LYS A 231 28.30 -0.43 7.97
CA LYS A 231 29.46 -0.91 7.20
C LYS A 231 29.06 -1.58 5.88
N LYS A 232 28.01 -2.42 5.90
CA LYS A 232 27.53 -3.19 4.76
C LYS A 232 26.02 -3.34 4.78
N TYR A 233 25.46 -3.64 3.61
CA TYR A 233 24.10 -4.09 3.48
C TYR A 233 24.03 -5.60 3.78
N PHE A 234 22.97 -6.02 4.47
CA PHE A 234 22.62 -7.40 4.70
C PHE A 234 21.11 -7.61 4.47
N GLU A 235 20.74 -8.79 4.02
CA GLU A 235 19.36 -9.14 3.73
C GLU A 235 18.51 -9.23 5.01
N GLN A 236 17.33 -8.65 4.97
CA GLN A 236 16.40 -8.59 6.11
C GLN A 236 15.02 -9.15 5.74
N ASP A 237 14.94 -9.98 4.75
CA ASP A 237 13.75 -10.78 4.47
C ASP A 237 13.84 -12.16 5.14
N TYR A 238 14.81 -12.32 6.03
CA TYR A 238 15.20 -13.47 6.81
C TYR A 238 15.81 -14.62 5.98
N GLY A 239 15.96 -14.46 4.65
CA GLY A 239 16.62 -15.41 3.77
C GLY A 239 16.08 -16.84 3.86
N GLU A 240 14.90 -17.02 4.44
CA GLU A 240 14.28 -18.28 4.79
C GLU A 240 13.03 -18.51 3.95
N GLU A 241 12.62 -19.77 3.87
CA GLU A 241 11.32 -20.13 3.34
C GLU A 241 10.45 -20.67 4.48
N PRO A 242 9.38 -20.00 4.85
CA PRO A 242 8.86 -18.71 4.29
C PRO A 242 9.58 -17.49 4.85
N THR A 243 9.82 -16.46 3.99
CA THR A 243 10.41 -15.19 4.41
C THR A 243 9.45 -14.36 5.26
N PHE A 244 8.31 -13.99 4.66
CA PHE A 244 7.23 -13.27 5.35
C PHE A 244 5.89 -13.89 5.02
N ALA A 245 5.16 -14.32 6.04
CA ALA A 245 3.81 -14.84 5.84
C ALA A 245 2.85 -13.75 5.35
N ALA A 246 2.01 -14.12 4.41
CA ALA A 246 0.94 -13.26 3.91
C ALA A 246 -0.30 -13.41 4.80
N SER A 247 -0.36 -12.67 5.89
CA SER A 247 -1.45 -12.76 6.87
C SER A 247 -2.46 -11.59 6.80
N GLY A 248 -2.54 -10.90 5.64
CA GLY A 248 -3.49 -9.82 5.41
C GLY A 248 -3.03 -8.43 5.88
N ASN A 249 -2.21 -8.36 6.92
CA ASN A 249 -1.57 -7.11 7.35
C ASN A 249 -0.37 -6.71 6.47
N GLY A 250 0.12 -7.65 5.66
CA GLY A 250 1.20 -7.56 4.68
C GLY A 250 1.04 -8.66 3.63
N GLY A 251 2.06 -8.86 2.79
CA GLY A 251 2.18 -9.99 1.87
C GLY A 251 1.97 -9.66 0.39
N VAL A 252 1.51 -8.49 0.02
CA VAL A 252 1.40 -8.06 -1.38
C VAL A 252 2.78 -7.67 -1.91
N TRP A 253 3.13 -8.21 -3.07
CA TRP A 253 4.27 -7.84 -3.90
C TRP A 253 3.79 -7.09 -5.13
N SER A 254 4.35 -5.91 -5.37
CA SER A 254 3.91 -5.05 -6.45
C SER A 254 5.02 -4.13 -6.94
N SER A 255 4.84 -3.54 -8.11
CA SER A 255 5.71 -2.51 -8.65
C SER A 255 5.02 -1.15 -8.66
N VAL A 256 5.78 -0.06 -8.88
CA VAL A 256 5.20 1.28 -8.98
C VAL A 256 4.21 1.40 -10.15
N ASN A 257 4.47 0.71 -11.26
CA ASN A 257 3.56 0.64 -12.41
C ASN A 257 2.26 -0.09 -12.10
N GLU A 258 2.33 -1.18 -11.34
CA GLU A 258 1.14 -1.95 -10.93
C GLU A 258 0.31 -1.19 -9.90
N LEU A 259 0.94 -0.50 -8.95
CA LEU A 259 0.24 0.36 -7.99
C LEU A 259 -0.41 1.58 -8.67
N TRP A 260 0.17 2.08 -9.76
CA TRP A 260 -0.51 3.09 -10.58
C TRP A 260 -1.77 2.55 -11.25
N LYS A 261 -1.75 1.33 -11.80
CA LYS A 261 -2.94 0.66 -12.32
C LYS A 261 -4.00 0.47 -11.24
N TYR A 262 -3.58 0.12 -10.01
CA TYR A 262 -4.47 0.00 -8.86
C TYR A 262 -5.18 1.33 -8.56
N GLU A 263 -4.45 2.44 -8.46
CA GLU A 263 -5.07 3.76 -8.25
C GLU A 263 -5.99 4.16 -9.40
N GLN A 264 -5.60 3.91 -10.65
CA GLN A 264 -6.46 4.16 -11.80
C GLN A 264 -7.76 3.34 -11.75
N ALA A 265 -7.69 2.07 -11.31
CA ALA A 265 -8.86 1.22 -11.15
C ALA A 265 -9.79 1.74 -10.05
N ILE A 266 -9.25 2.26 -8.95
CA ILE A 266 -10.01 2.93 -7.89
C ILE A 266 -10.72 4.17 -8.46
N GLN A 267 -10.00 5.05 -9.14
CA GLN A 267 -10.58 6.28 -9.71
C GLN A 267 -11.66 5.99 -10.76
N LYS A 268 -11.51 4.91 -11.52
CA LYS A 268 -12.46 4.47 -12.55
C LYS A 268 -13.59 3.57 -12.01
N ASN A 269 -13.62 3.31 -10.70
CA ASN A 269 -14.63 2.47 -10.04
C ASN A 269 -14.71 1.04 -10.62
N ILE A 270 -13.56 0.43 -10.96
CA ILE A 270 -13.51 -0.85 -11.68
C ILE A 270 -14.03 -2.01 -10.83
N PHE A 271 -13.59 -2.13 -9.57
CA PHE A 271 -13.94 -3.24 -8.68
C PHE A 271 -14.96 -2.87 -7.59
N LEU A 272 -15.19 -1.58 -7.37
CA LEU A 272 -16.23 -1.05 -6.48
C LEU A 272 -16.83 0.20 -7.13
N ASP A 273 -18.10 0.49 -6.87
CA ASP A 273 -18.74 1.72 -7.34
C ASP A 273 -18.27 2.95 -6.53
N SER A 274 -18.61 4.13 -7.03
CA SER A 274 -18.20 5.41 -6.46
C SER A 274 -18.65 5.62 -5.01
N THR A 275 -19.78 5.03 -4.61
CA THR A 275 -20.31 5.13 -3.24
C THR A 275 -19.39 4.43 -2.26
N TRP A 276 -18.97 3.19 -2.56
CA TRP A 276 -18.08 2.42 -1.72
C TRP A 276 -16.66 2.96 -1.74
N ILE A 277 -16.15 3.43 -2.91
CA ILE A 277 -14.85 4.11 -3.00
C ILE A 277 -14.85 5.36 -2.12
N LYS A 278 -15.87 6.22 -2.25
CA LYS A 278 -15.99 7.43 -1.41
C LYS A 278 -16.08 7.08 0.07
N ARG A 279 -16.88 6.07 0.43
CA ARG A 279 -17.00 5.61 1.82
C ARG A 279 -15.64 5.17 2.37
N SER A 280 -14.83 4.45 1.59
CA SER A 280 -13.51 3.97 2.02
C SER A 280 -12.52 5.12 2.27
N ARG A 281 -12.63 6.19 1.50
CA ARG A 281 -11.74 7.36 1.48
C ARG A 281 -12.38 8.59 2.15
N THR A 282 -13.27 8.37 3.09
CA THR A 282 -13.87 9.42 3.95
C THR A 282 -13.54 9.10 5.40
N ILE A 283 -13.21 10.11 6.20
CA ILE A 283 -12.90 9.94 7.62
C ILE A 283 -14.10 9.27 8.30
N TYR A 284 -13.81 8.19 8.99
CA TYR A 284 -14.81 7.47 9.77
C TYR A 284 -14.87 8.04 11.19
N ASN A 285 -16.03 8.58 11.55
CA ASN A 285 -16.23 9.20 12.84
C ASN A 285 -17.05 8.28 13.76
N PHE A 286 -16.56 8.05 14.96
CA PHE A 286 -17.24 7.32 16.01
C PHE A 286 -17.82 8.28 17.03
N SER A 287 -19.04 7.99 17.51
CA SER A 287 -19.72 8.83 18.50
C SER A 287 -19.05 8.79 19.88
N ASN A 288 -18.28 7.75 20.16
CA ASN A 288 -17.54 7.56 21.41
C ASN A 288 -16.05 7.90 21.28
N TRP A 289 -15.61 8.60 20.21
CA TRP A 289 -14.22 9.00 20.03
C TRP A 289 -13.77 9.94 21.16
N LYS A 290 -12.66 9.58 21.82
CA LYS A 290 -12.07 10.32 22.95
C LYS A 290 -10.60 10.67 22.75
N ASP A 291 -10.01 10.29 21.58
CA ASP A 291 -8.63 10.63 21.29
C ASP A 291 -8.47 12.14 21.22
N SER A 292 -7.36 12.66 21.73
CA SER A 292 -6.98 14.06 21.60
C SER A 292 -6.68 14.46 20.15
N VAL A 293 -6.31 13.47 19.32
CA VAL A 293 -6.11 13.66 17.88
C VAL A 293 -7.46 13.42 17.17
N PRO A 294 -7.95 14.38 16.36
CA PRO A 294 -9.13 14.18 15.54
C PRO A 294 -8.99 12.94 14.65
N ALA A 295 -10.10 12.27 14.34
CA ALA A 295 -10.09 11.14 13.43
C ALA A 295 -9.49 11.54 12.06
N PHE A 296 -8.64 10.69 11.53
CA PHE A 296 -7.90 10.94 10.29
C PHE A 296 -7.86 9.70 9.38
N ILE A 297 -8.66 8.69 9.70
CA ILE A 297 -8.66 7.43 8.97
C ILE A 297 -10.03 7.13 8.37
N GLY A 298 -10.02 6.66 7.13
CA GLY A 298 -11.16 6.00 6.49
C GLY A 298 -11.08 4.50 6.66
N LEU A 299 -11.65 3.73 5.74
CA LEU A 299 -11.56 2.27 5.78
C LEU A 299 -10.21 1.83 5.20
N SER A 300 -9.19 1.73 6.05
CA SER A 300 -7.78 1.44 5.75
C SER A 300 -6.97 2.60 5.15
N TRP A 301 -7.56 3.73 4.82
CA TRP A 301 -6.85 4.86 4.21
C TRP A 301 -6.58 5.98 5.22
N PHE A 302 -5.35 6.48 5.25
CA PHE A 302 -5.01 7.68 5.98
C PHE A 302 -5.43 8.92 5.18
N LEU A 303 -6.21 9.80 5.82
CA LEU A 303 -6.71 11.04 5.25
C LEU A 303 -6.09 12.20 6.05
N THR A 304 -5.02 12.74 5.51
CA THR A 304 -4.19 13.76 6.18
C THR A 304 -3.87 14.90 5.20
N LYS A 305 -2.87 15.69 5.52
CA LYS A 305 -2.36 16.73 4.61
C LYS A 305 -0.86 16.58 4.37
N THR A 306 -0.44 16.91 3.17
CA THR A 306 0.97 17.07 2.79
C THR A 306 1.10 18.28 1.89
N ASN A 307 2.12 19.13 2.11
CA ASN A 307 2.31 20.38 1.36
C ASN A 307 1.02 21.25 1.29
N ASN A 308 0.24 21.29 2.38
CA ASN A 308 -1.07 21.91 2.52
C ASN A 308 -2.21 21.33 1.67
N GLU A 309 -1.96 20.28 0.89
CA GLU A 309 -2.95 19.57 0.07
C GLU A 309 -3.58 18.39 0.83
N ASN A 310 -4.86 18.10 0.56
CA ASN A 310 -5.52 16.91 1.07
C ASN A 310 -4.85 15.66 0.50
N MET A 311 -4.54 14.72 1.37
CA MET A 311 -3.82 13.50 1.03
C MET A 311 -4.62 12.27 1.46
N ILE A 312 -4.77 11.34 0.54
CA ILE A 312 -5.20 9.97 0.79
C ILE A 312 -4.00 9.06 0.56
N GLY A 313 -3.63 8.25 1.52
CA GLY A 313 -2.44 7.44 1.35
C GLY A 313 -2.31 6.30 2.34
N HIS A 314 -1.28 5.51 2.15
CA HIS A 314 -0.82 4.49 3.10
C HIS A 314 0.68 4.30 2.94
N THR A 315 1.36 4.03 4.04
CA THR A 315 2.79 3.67 4.03
C THR A 315 2.96 2.16 4.22
N GLY A 316 4.10 1.64 3.83
CA GLY A 316 4.46 0.24 4.05
C GLY A 316 5.86 0.08 4.63
N SER A 317 5.99 -0.92 5.51
CA SER A 317 7.27 -1.34 6.07
C SER A 317 7.22 -2.83 6.32
N GLN A 318 8.16 -3.57 5.76
CA GLN A 318 8.35 -5.00 6.01
C GLN A 318 9.82 -5.34 5.81
N GLY A 319 10.50 -5.87 6.84
CA GLY A 319 11.94 -6.11 6.76
C GLY A 319 12.70 -4.88 6.26
N GLY A 320 13.52 -5.05 5.21
CA GLY A 320 14.23 -3.98 4.53
C GLY A 320 13.35 -3.06 3.68
N PHE A 321 12.14 -3.51 3.30
CA PHE A 321 11.26 -2.77 2.38
C PHE A 321 10.61 -1.56 3.04
N ARG A 322 10.46 -0.49 2.25
CA ARG A 322 9.68 0.71 2.60
C ARG A 322 8.86 1.15 1.39
N ALA A 323 7.65 1.60 1.65
CA ALA A 323 6.73 2.06 0.63
C ALA A 323 5.97 3.32 1.09
N ASP A 324 5.68 4.22 0.16
CA ASP A 324 4.84 5.39 0.37
C ASP A 324 3.92 5.56 -0.84
N TYR A 325 2.62 5.53 -0.61
CA TYR A 325 1.56 5.62 -1.60
C TYR A 325 0.69 6.81 -1.28
N VAL A 326 0.57 7.73 -2.21
CA VAL A 326 -0.12 9.02 -2.01
C VAL A 326 -0.99 9.35 -3.21
N TRP A 327 -2.21 9.74 -2.94
CA TRP A 327 -3.12 10.38 -3.86
C TRP A 327 -3.53 11.76 -3.33
N LEU A 328 -3.34 12.81 -4.13
CA LEU A 328 -3.81 14.17 -3.87
C LEU A 328 -5.04 14.43 -4.75
N PRO A 329 -6.27 14.26 -4.22
CA PRO A 329 -7.49 14.28 -5.04
C PRO A 329 -7.73 15.65 -5.71
N ASP A 330 -7.46 16.74 -5.00
CA ASP A 330 -7.72 18.10 -5.49
C ASP A 330 -6.76 18.53 -6.61
N LYS A 331 -5.59 17.88 -6.67
CA LYS A 331 -4.54 18.15 -7.67
C LYS A 331 -4.41 17.05 -8.71
N LYS A 332 -5.16 15.96 -8.56
CA LYS A 332 -5.08 14.77 -9.39
C LYS A 332 -3.65 14.24 -9.55
N ILE A 333 -2.87 14.31 -8.46
CA ILE A 333 -1.48 13.82 -8.42
C ILE A 333 -1.44 12.50 -7.69
N PHE A 334 -0.85 11.51 -8.32
CA PHE A 334 -0.46 10.25 -7.72
C PHE A 334 1.05 10.19 -7.56
N TYR A 335 1.50 9.75 -6.40
CA TYR A 335 2.90 9.52 -6.09
C TYR A 335 3.05 8.19 -5.39
N VAL A 336 3.99 7.39 -5.86
CA VAL A 336 4.38 6.15 -5.19
C VAL A 336 5.89 5.97 -5.27
N ILE A 337 6.48 5.55 -4.14
CA ILE A 337 7.87 5.13 -4.05
C ILE A 337 7.94 3.80 -3.32
N LEU A 338 8.71 2.87 -3.86
CA LEU A 338 8.99 1.56 -3.26
C LEU A 338 10.50 1.43 -3.12
N CYS A 339 10.97 1.06 -1.95
CA CYS A 339 12.41 0.90 -1.65
C CYS A 339 12.68 -0.48 -1.07
N ASN A 340 13.85 -1.02 -1.38
CA ASN A 340 14.35 -2.26 -0.80
C ASN A 340 15.38 -2.04 0.32
N THR A 341 15.46 -0.80 0.80
CA THR A 341 16.23 -0.41 2.01
C THR A 341 15.56 0.79 2.66
N PRO A 342 15.64 0.96 3.99
CA PRO A 342 15.03 2.08 4.67
C PRO A 342 15.55 3.43 4.15
N LYS A 343 14.63 4.30 3.76
CA LYS A 343 14.88 5.69 3.37
C LYS A 343 13.85 6.60 4.05
N PRO A 344 14.15 7.89 4.24
CA PRO A 344 13.26 8.87 4.90
C PRO A 344 12.13 9.31 3.95
N LEU A 345 11.19 8.41 3.63
CA LEU A 345 10.20 8.58 2.57
C LEU A 345 9.31 9.81 2.76
N VAL A 346 8.93 10.16 3.99
CA VAL A 346 8.11 11.35 4.27
C VAL A 346 8.83 12.64 3.88
N ALA A 347 10.14 12.73 4.18
CA ALA A 347 10.95 13.89 3.81
C ALA A 347 11.15 13.96 2.28
N ILE A 348 11.35 12.82 1.63
CA ILE A 348 11.46 12.71 0.16
C ILE A 348 10.15 13.16 -0.47
N ARG A 349 9.01 12.62 -0.01
CA ARG A 349 7.67 12.98 -0.51
C ARG A 349 7.42 14.48 -0.51
N SER A 350 7.72 15.17 0.59
CA SER A 350 7.49 16.61 0.70
C SER A 350 8.25 17.41 -0.35
N LYS A 351 9.51 17.03 -0.63
CA LYS A 351 10.33 17.67 -1.66
C LYS A 351 9.83 17.36 -3.07
N VAL A 352 9.50 16.11 -3.35
CA VAL A 352 8.99 15.65 -4.64
C VAL A 352 7.67 16.31 -4.97
N LEU A 353 6.72 16.30 -4.03
CA LEU A 353 5.41 16.92 -4.22
C LEU A 353 5.49 18.44 -4.36
N ALA A 354 6.46 19.11 -3.71
CA ALA A 354 6.69 20.53 -3.94
C ALA A 354 7.07 20.86 -5.39
N ILE A 355 7.73 19.93 -6.09
CA ILE A 355 8.01 20.05 -7.53
C ILE A 355 6.75 19.70 -8.34
N ALA A 356 6.08 18.58 -8.04
CA ALA A 356 4.91 18.11 -8.77
C ALA A 356 3.72 19.07 -8.70
N LEU A 357 3.63 19.88 -7.65
CA LEU A 357 2.59 20.90 -7.43
C LEU A 357 2.85 22.20 -8.17
N LYS A 358 4.08 22.45 -8.67
CA LYS A 358 4.32 23.63 -9.52
C LYS A 358 3.51 23.48 -10.80
N ASP A 359 2.81 24.54 -11.17
CA ASP A 359 2.11 24.60 -12.46
C ASP A 359 3.14 24.49 -13.59
N GLN A 360 2.88 23.57 -14.52
CA GLN A 360 3.70 23.38 -15.72
C GLN A 360 3.29 24.37 -16.82
#